data_1d7dc54a15c2f945b42af32828677dec
#
_entry.id   1d7dc54a15c2f945b42af32828677dec
#
_cell.length_a   1.000
_cell.length_b   1.000
_cell.length_c   1.000
_cell.angle_alpha   90.00
_cell.angle_beta   90.00
_cell.angle_gamma   90.00
#
_symmetry.space_group_name_H-M   'P 1'
#
loop_
_entity.id
_entity.type
_entity.pdbx_description
1 polymer ?
#
loop_
_entity_poly.entity_id
_entity_poly.type
_entity_poly.pdbx_seq_one_letter_code
_entity_poly.pdbx_strand_id
1 'polypeptide(L)'
;MYFNAFSEPILDDKIAFGAVGASFALIKVSVYGTIGLVVKDKTEHISLMNFIESFFMVGILSAGFIFSFFIDDTNPKSTAWVNVYYLLAGFSTLALLLLLTTKMEESSIKKEANDGPKGDFKEMFRLVAVPVVLVFVASAFIYVLIEQSIMSWLPTFNSKVLHLPNSLSVQMAGILAASTAVGRFLAGVVLKKLRWLTVLITCVLLSGGMVLLVLPLAQNLSNETIKGWGNAPLVAYIFPTIGLFIAPIYPSINSVILSALPKNKHGIMSGLIVIFSALGGTTGSLITGYIFEHFGGQSAFYFSLIPMTVLIICLVIFNKLSNKKL
;
A
#
# COMPACT_ATOMS: atom_id res chain seq x y z
N MET A 1 0.96 -13.95 -24.62
CA MET A 1 1.24 -13.52 -25.99
C MET A 1 0.71 -12.10 -26.23
N TYR A 2 0.95 -11.15 -25.30
CA TYR A 2 0.47 -9.74 -25.38
C TYR A 2 1.59 -8.72 -25.11
N PHE A 3 2.86 -9.12 -25.24
CA PHE A 3 4.01 -8.24 -24.97
C PHE A 3 4.69 -7.69 -26.23
N ASN A 4 4.17 -7.93 -27.43
CA ASN A 4 4.80 -7.51 -28.70
C ASN A 4 4.08 -6.37 -29.43
N ALA A 5 3.26 -5.55 -28.74
CA ALA A 5 2.62 -4.39 -29.37
C ALA A 5 3.30 -3.04 -29.02
N PHE A 6 4.42 -3.05 -28.33
CA PHE A 6 5.18 -1.84 -27.93
C PHE A 6 6.60 -1.88 -28.50
N SER A 7 6.70 -1.86 -29.81
CA SER A 7 7.92 -1.44 -30.47
C SER A 7 7.83 0.08 -30.73
N GLU A 8 8.42 0.84 -29.77
CA GLU A 8 8.52 2.30 -29.69
C GLU A 8 7.22 3.02 -29.27
N PRO A 9 7.17 3.63 -28.09
CA PRO A 9 8.12 4.53 -27.44
C PRO A 9 8.47 4.16 -25.97
N ILE A 10 9.42 3.27 -25.76
CA ILE A 10 9.85 2.83 -24.41
C ILE A 10 10.37 3.99 -23.56
N LEU A 11 10.86 5.06 -24.18
CA LEU A 11 11.40 6.22 -23.45
C LEU A 11 10.29 7.09 -22.86
N ASP A 12 9.23 7.34 -23.62
CA ASP A 12 8.11 8.19 -23.18
C ASP A 12 7.34 7.54 -22.03
N ASP A 13 7.15 6.23 -22.08
CA ASP A 13 6.53 5.46 -20.98
C ASP A 13 7.38 5.52 -19.70
N LYS A 14 8.72 5.39 -19.80
CA LYS A 14 9.61 5.49 -18.65
C LYS A 14 9.57 6.87 -18.01
N ILE A 15 9.52 7.92 -18.83
CA ILE A 15 9.42 9.32 -18.36
C ILE A 15 8.08 9.52 -17.67
N ALA A 16 6.98 9.04 -18.26
CA ALA A 16 5.65 9.13 -17.68
C ALA A 16 5.56 8.40 -16.33
N PHE A 17 6.04 7.16 -16.25
CA PHE A 17 6.09 6.41 -14.98
C PHE A 17 6.99 7.07 -13.95
N GLY A 18 8.13 7.63 -14.36
CA GLY A 18 9.03 8.40 -13.49
C GLY A 18 8.35 9.65 -12.92
N ALA A 19 7.62 10.40 -13.75
CA ALA A 19 6.88 11.59 -13.34
C ALA A 19 5.74 11.24 -12.37
N VAL A 20 4.98 10.17 -12.63
CA VAL A 20 3.91 9.67 -11.73
C VAL A 20 4.51 9.26 -10.38
N GLY A 21 5.63 8.51 -10.39
CA GLY A 21 6.31 8.10 -9.16
C GLY A 21 6.80 9.29 -8.33
N ALA A 22 7.42 10.29 -8.98
CA ALA A 22 7.87 11.51 -8.32
C ALA A 22 6.69 12.31 -7.74
N SER A 23 5.60 12.48 -8.49
CA SER A 23 4.38 13.16 -8.03
C SER A 23 3.77 12.45 -6.83
N PHE A 24 3.67 11.12 -6.88
CA PHE A 24 3.17 10.32 -5.76
C PHE A 24 4.03 10.47 -4.50
N ALA A 25 5.36 10.43 -4.65
CA ALA A 25 6.29 10.62 -3.54
C ALA A 25 6.13 12.00 -2.89
N LEU A 26 6.03 13.07 -3.69
CA LEU A 26 5.82 14.44 -3.20
C LEU A 26 4.49 14.59 -2.44
N ILE A 27 3.40 14.02 -2.97
CA ILE A 27 2.10 14.05 -2.29
C ILE A 27 2.18 13.30 -0.96
N LYS A 28 2.76 12.10 -0.92
CA LYS A 28 2.90 11.31 0.31
C LYS A 28 3.71 12.04 1.38
N VAL A 29 4.85 12.61 1.00
CA VAL A 29 5.72 13.37 1.92
C VAL A 29 4.99 14.60 2.47
N SER A 30 4.27 15.34 1.60
CA SER A 30 3.50 16.51 2.00
C SER A 30 2.37 16.16 2.97
N VAL A 31 1.58 15.13 2.66
CA VAL A 31 0.48 14.68 3.52
C VAL A 31 1.00 14.25 4.89
N TYR A 32 2.03 13.41 4.94
CA TYR A 32 2.57 12.92 6.20
C TYR A 32 3.21 14.03 7.03
N GLY A 33 3.90 14.98 6.39
CA GLY A 33 4.44 16.15 7.06
C GLY A 33 3.35 17.05 7.67
N THR A 34 2.24 17.23 6.94
CA THR A 34 1.13 18.10 7.36
C THR A 34 0.34 17.52 8.54
N ILE A 35 0.16 16.20 8.63
CA ILE A 35 -0.58 15.57 9.74
C ILE A 35 0.00 16.00 11.11
N GLY A 36 1.33 16.04 11.22
CA GLY A 36 2.01 16.46 12.45
C GLY A 36 1.79 17.93 12.83
N LEU A 37 1.32 18.79 11.91
CA LEU A 37 0.96 20.17 12.18
C LEU A 37 -0.46 20.31 12.72
N VAL A 38 -1.36 19.45 12.23
CA VAL A 38 -2.80 19.53 12.54
C VAL A 38 -3.13 18.83 13.86
N VAL A 39 -2.45 17.73 14.19
CA VAL A 39 -2.78 16.89 15.34
C VAL A 39 -1.67 16.93 16.39
N LYS A 40 -2.04 17.03 17.67
CA LYS A 40 -1.11 17.08 18.79
C LYS A 40 -1.02 15.78 19.56
N ASP A 41 -2.12 15.00 19.60
CA ASP A 41 -2.19 13.75 20.34
C ASP A 41 -1.79 12.55 19.47
N LYS A 42 -1.02 11.61 20.03
CA LYS A 42 -0.53 10.40 19.34
C LYS A 42 -1.68 9.53 18.84
N THR A 43 -2.73 9.39 19.64
CA THR A 43 -3.88 8.52 19.30
C THR A 43 -4.68 9.10 18.15
N GLU A 44 -4.89 10.43 18.16
CA GLU A 44 -5.53 11.14 17.05
C GLU A 44 -4.68 11.08 15.79
N HIS A 45 -3.36 11.19 15.90
CA HIS A 45 -2.44 11.08 14.78
C HIS A 45 -2.55 9.71 14.10
N ILE A 46 -2.59 8.61 14.87
CA ILE A 46 -2.77 7.25 14.35
C ILE A 46 -4.13 7.12 13.67
N SER A 47 -5.19 7.63 14.30
CA SER A 47 -6.55 7.59 13.75
C SER A 47 -6.65 8.34 12.43
N LEU A 48 -6.18 9.59 12.39
CA LEU A 48 -6.21 10.44 11.19
C LEU A 48 -5.41 9.82 10.04
N MET A 49 -4.22 9.28 10.33
CA MET A 49 -3.40 8.59 9.34
C MET A 49 -4.17 7.42 8.71
N ASN A 50 -4.85 6.60 9.52
CA ASN A 50 -5.64 5.49 9.02
C ASN A 50 -6.84 5.96 8.18
N PHE A 51 -7.51 7.04 8.55
CA PHE A 51 -8.59 7.60 7.74
C PHE A 51 -8.09 8.11 6.39
N ILE A 52 -7.01 8.87 6.36
CA ILE A 52 -6.42 9.39 5.12
C ILE A 52 -6.04 8.23 4.19
N GLU A 53 -5.37 7.21 4.73
CA GLU A 53 -4.98 6.03 3.95
C GLU A 53 -6.20 5.19 3.51
N SER A 54 -7.32 5.21 4.27
CA SER A 54 -8.57 4.59 3.83
C SER A 54 -9.14 5.30 2.60
N PHE A 55 -9.21 6.62 2.60
CA PHE A 55 -9.66 7.40 1.44
C PHE A 55 -8.74 7.21 0.23
N PHE A 56 -7.44 7.06 0.46
CA PHE A 56 -6.50 6.71 -0.60
C PHE A 56 -6.85 5.36 -1.26
N MET A 57 -7.23 4.35 -0.48
CA MET A 57 -7.66 3.05 -1.03
C MET A 57 -9.01 3.13 -1.74
N VAL A 58 -9.93 3.98 -1.30
CA VAL A 58 -11.16 4.28 -2.03
C VAL A 58 -10.83 4.89 -3.40
N GLY A 59 -9.82 5.76 -3.47
CA GLY A 59 -9.30 6.30 -4.73
C GLY A 59 -8.79 5.20 -5.67
N ILE A 60 -8.00 4.26 -5.15
CA ILE A 60 -7.48 3.11 -5.94
C ILE A 60 -8.65 2.25 -6.46
N LEU A 61 -9.62 1.94 -5.61
CA LEU A 61 -10.80 1.17 -6.00
C LEU A 61 -11.59 1.89 -7.10
N SER A 62 -11.84 3.19 -6.92
CA SER A 62 -12.55 4.02 -7.90
C SER A 62 -11.81 4.09 -9.23
N ALA A 63 -10.48 4.16 -9.20
CA ALA A 63 -9.65 4.19 -10.40
C ALA A 63 -9.86 2.95 -11.28
N GLY A 64 -9.96 1.75 -10.67
CA GLY A 64 -10.23 0.51 -11.40
C GLY A 64 -11.58 0.55 -12.14
N PHE A 65 -12.63 1.03 -11.49
CA PHE A 65 -13.94 1.21 -12.11
C PHE A 65 -13.91 2.28 -13.21
N ILE A 66 -13.33 3.45 -12.93
CA ILE A 66 -13.21 4.54 -13.89
C ILE A 66 -12.47 4.06 -15.14
N PHE A 67 -11.36 3.36 -14.96
CA PHE A 67 -10.57 2.84 -16.08
C PHE A 67 -11.36 1.86 -16.94
N SER A 68 -12.20 1.01 -16.32
CA SER A 68 -13.00 0.02 -17.04
C SER A 68 -14.00 0.64 -18.03
N PHE A 69 -14.49 1.85 -17.77
CA PHE A 69 -15.40 2.56 -18.71
C PHE A 69 -14.70 3.00 -20.01
N PHE A 70 -13.38 3.09 -20.02
CA PHE A 70 -12.61 3.49 -21.19
C PHE A 70 -12.03 2.32 -21.96
N ILE A 71 -12.23 1.07 -21.50
CA ILE A 71 -11.77 -0.13 -22.17
C ILE A 71 -12.83 -0.54 -23.21
N ASP A 72 -12.39 -0.70 -24.45
CA ASP A 72 -13.22 -1.24 -25.53
C ASP A 72 -12.97 -2.76 -25.67
N ASP A 73 -13.86 -3.56 -25.08
CA ASP A 73 -13.77 -5.01 -25.11
C ASP A 73 -13.99 -5.59 -26.53
N THR A 74 -14.59 -4.80 -27.44
CA THR A 74 -14.85 -5.22 -28.82
C THR A 74 -13.64 -5.02 -29.72
N ASN A 75 -12.77 -4.07 -29.38
CA ASN A 75 -11.55 -3.76 -30.11
C ASN A 75 -10.31 -3.71 -29.19
N PRO A 76 -9.61 -4.84 -28.97
CA PRO A 76 -8.45 -4.88 -28.08
C PRO A 76 -7.26 -3.99 -28.48
N LYS A 77 -7.26 -3.46 -29.72
CA LYS A 77 -6.25 -2.51 -30.22
C LYS A 77 -6.68 -1.05 -30.04
N SER A 78 -7.87 -0.80 -29.51
CA SER A 78 -8.36 0.57 -29.25
C SER A 78 -7.48 1.29 -28.24
N THR A 79 -7.14 2.54 -28.54
CA THR A 79 -6.45 3.45 -27.64
C THR A 79 -7.40 4.32 -26.82
N ALA A 80 -8.70 4.00 -26.84
CA ALA A 80 -9.72 4.77 -26.12
C ALA A 80 -9.45 4.87 -24.61
N TRP A 81 -8.82 3.87 -24.03
CA TRP A 81 -8.40 3.86 -22.62
C TRP A 81 -7.47 5.02 -22.25
N VAL A 82 -6.72 5.59 -23.21
CA VAL A 82 -5.85 6.75 -22.97
C VAL A 82 -6.66 7.98 -22.56
N ASN A 83 -7.92 8.08 -22.94
CA ASN A 83 -8.79 9.20 -22.57
C ASN A 83 -9.00 9.32 -21.05
N VAL A 84 -8.78 8.26 -20.26
CA VAL A 84 -8.81 8.34 -18.80
C VAL A 84 -7.82 9.36 -18.25
N TYR A 85 -6.67 9.55 -18.91
CA TYR A 85 -5.65 10.50 -18.46
C TYR A 85 -6.13 11.95 -18.50
N TYR A 86 -7.03 12.32 -19.43
CA TYR A 86 -7.65 13.65 -19.43
C TYR A 86 -8.55 13.86 -18.21
N LEU A 87 -9.28 12.82 -17.82
CA LEU A 87 -10.11 12.86 -16.59
C LEU A 87 -9.22 12.99 -15.35
N LEU A 88 -8.14 12.21 -15.27
CA LEU A 88 -7.17 12.26 -14.15
C LEU A 88 -6.47 13.62 -14.09
N ALA A 89 -6.10 14.21 -15.23
CA ALA A 89 -5.56 15.57 -15.31
C ALA A 89 -6.56 16.60 -14.77
N GLY A 90 -7.85 16.46 -15.09
CA GLY A 90 -8.92 17.30 -14.55
C GLY A 90 -9.02 17.22 -13.03
N PHE A 91 -9.00 16.02 -12.45
CA PHE A 91 -8.99 15.83 -10.99
C PHE A 91 -7.73 16.40 -10.34
N SER A 92 -6.57 16.20 -10.95
CA SER A 92 -5.30 16.76 -10.44
C SER A 92 -5.32 18.28 -10.46
N THR A 93 -5.87 18.89 -11.52
CA THR A 93 -6.02 20.35 -11.64
C THR A 93 -6.99 20.89 -10.58
N LEU A 94 -8.10 20.21 -10.35
CA LEU A 94 -9.07 20.59 -9.31
C LEU A 94 -8.41 20.51 -7.92
N ALA A 95 -7.66 19.44 -7.63
CA ALA A 95 -6.93 19.29 -6.37
C ALA A 95 -5.90 20.41 -6.18
N LEU A 96 -5.17 20.78 -7.24
CA LEU A 96 -4.23 21.90 -7.21
C LEU A 96 -4.94 23.23 -6.90
N LEU A 97 -6.06 23.52 -7.55
CA LEU A 97 -6.84 24.73 -7.29
C LEU A 97 -7.35 24.80 -5.84
N LEU A 98 -7.84 23.68 -5.30
CA LEU A 98 -8.25 23.60 -3.90
C LEU A 98 -7.05 23.84 -2.95
N LEU A 99 -5.89 23.26 -3.26
CA LEU A 99 -4.69 23.46 -2.45
C LEU A 99 -4.24 24.93 -2.45
N LEU A 100 -4.27 25.59 -3.59
CA LEU A 100 -3.91 27.02 -3.70
C LEU A 100 -4.84 27.95 -2.91
N THR A 101 -6.08 27.54 -2.67
CA THR A 101 -7.04 28.31 -1.84
C THR A 101 -6.89 28.01 -0.33
N THR A 102 -6.17 26.96 0.03
CA THR A 102 -6.02 26.53 1.43
C THR A 102 -4.81 27.21 2.07
N LYS A 103 -5.05 27.97 3.14
CA LYS A 103 -3.96 28.57 3.95
C LYS A 103 -3.53 27.58 5.00
N MET A 104 -2.26 27.19 4.96
CA MET A 104 -1.63 26.37 6.02
C MET A 104 -0.77 27.22 6.93
N GLU A 105 -0.89 27.02 8.23
CA GLU A 105 -0.12 27.74 9.24
C GLU A 105 1.19 26.97 9.52
N GLU A 106 2.27 27.41 8.89
CA GLU A 106 3.60 26.80 9.01
C GLU A 106 4.46 27.46 10.11
N SER A 107 3.89 28.42 10.86
CA SER A 107 4.60 29.23 11.87
C SER A 107 5.23 28.40 12.99
N SER A 108 4.74 27.17 13.23
CA SER A 108 5.27 26.27 14.24
C SER A 108 6.54 25.50 13.80
N ILE A 109 6.94 25.59 12.53
CA ILE A 109 8.17 24.97 12.02
C ILE A 109 9.29 26.00 12.11
N LYS A 110 10.15 25.89 13.14
CA LYS A 110 11.42 26.63 13.13
C LYS A 110 12.24 26.10 11.96
N LYS A 111 12.51 26.95 10.97
CA LYS A 111 13.53 26.67 9.95
C LYS A 111 14.88 26.61 10.66
N GLU A 112 15.36 25.42 10.97
CA GLU A 112 16.78 25.24 11.20
C GLU A 112 17.46 25.51 9.85
N ALA A 113 18.52 26.32 9.88
CA ALA A 113 19.33 26.59 8.70
C ALA A 113 20.00 25.27 8.27
N ASN A 114 19.41 24.57 7.34
CA ASN A 114 19.97 23.35 6.80
C ASN A 114 20.92 23.68 5.66
N ASP A 115 22.00 22.91 5.55
CA ASP A 115 23.02 22.97 4.49
C ASP A 115 22.47 22.65 3.09
N GLY A 116 21.18 22.84 2.85
CA GLY A 116 20.48 22.51 1.60
C GLY A 116 20.28 21.00 1.39
N PRO A 117 19.90 20.57 0.16
CA PRO A 117 19.54 19.17 -0.13
C PRO A 117 20.60 18.13 0.24
N LYS A 118 21.88 18.50 0.19
CA LYS A 118 23.00 17.61 0.58
C LYS A 118 23.03 17.39 2.10
N GLY A 119 22.66 18.38 2.89
CA GLY A 119 22.53 18.27 4.35
C GLY A 119 21.40 17.32 4.73
N ASP A 120 20.27 17.44 4.04
CA ASP A 120 19.08 16.59 4.26
C ASP A 120 19.36 15.11 3.95
N PHE A 121 20.10 14.81 2.87
CA PHE A 121 20.51 13.44 2.56
C PHE A 121 21.43 12.83 3.64
N LYS A 122 22.42 13.60 4.09
CA LYS A 122 23.31 13.15 5.17
C LYS A 122 22.56 12.91 6.46
N GLU A 123 21.63 13.79 6.80
CA GLU A 123 20.77 13.65 7.97
C GLU A 123 19.84 12.42 7.85
N MET A 124 19.29 12.16 6.67
CA MET A 124 18.48 10.98 6.37
C MET A 124 19.25 9.68 6.66
N PHE A 125 20.49 9.54 6.18
CA PHE A 125 21.32 8.36 6.48
C PHE A 125 21.66 8.26 7.98
N ARG A 126 21.93 9.39 8.63
CA ARG A 126 22.17 9.42 10.08
C ARG A 126 20.92 8.98 10.85
N LEU A 127 19.74 9.36 10.39
CA LEU A 127 18.47 8.97 10.99
C LEU A 127 18.23 7.47 10.91
N VAL A 128 18.56 6.84 9.78
CA VAL A 128 18.45 5.37 9.62
C VAL A 128 19.35 4.61 10.61
N ALA A 129 20.48 5.18 10.99
CA ALA A 129 21.38 4.56 11.98
C ALA A 129 20.79 4.55 13.41
N VAL A 130 19.75 5.31 13.68
CA VAL A 130 19.06 5.29 14.98
C VAL A 130 18.27 3.96 15.10
N PRO A 131 18.48 3.15 16.15
CA PRO A 131 17.89 1.81 16.24
C PRO A 131 16.37 1.75 16.06
N VAL A 132 15.62 2.71 16.62
CA VAL A 132 14.17 2.74 16.48
C VAL A 132 13.75 3.04 15.03
N VAL A 133 14.50 3.89 14.33
CA VAL A 133 14.25 4.22 12.91
C VAL A 133 14.61 3.02 12.04
N LEU A 134 15.73 2.35 12.31
CA LEU A 134 16.14 1.16 11.56
C LEU A 134 15.08 0.05 11.63
N VAL A 135 14.59 -0.26 12.84
CA VAL A 135 13.54 -1.27 13.02
C VAL A 135 12.23 -0.83 12.39
N PHE A 136 11.92 0.47 12.44
CA PHE A 136 10.75 1.01 11.78
C PHE A 136 10.83 0.84 10.25
N VAL A 137 11.94 1.27 9.60
CA VAL A 137 12.05 1.16 8.13
C VAL A 137 12.08 -0.29 7.67
N ALA A 138 12.66 -1.20 8.46
CA ALA A 138 12.57 -2.63 8.24
C ALA A 138 11.11 -3.13 8.32
N SER A 139 10.37 -2.68 9.33
CA SER A 139 8.94 -3.02 9.47
C SER A 139 8.10 -2.50 8.30
N ALA A 140 8.34 -1.27 7.87
CA ALA A 140 7.65 -0.67 6.72
C ALA A 140 7.99 -1.42 5.43
N PHE A 141 9.26 -1.74 5.20
CA PHE A 141 9.70 -2.54 4.06
C PHE A 141 9.02 -3.90 4.02
N ILE A 142 9.06 -4.66 5.13
CA ILE A 142 8.48 -6.00 5.23
C ILE A 142 6.96 -5.95 5.06
N TYR A 143 6.30 -4.96 5.67
CA TYR A 143 4.87 -4.79 5.51
C TYR A 143 4.48 -4.57 4.06
N VAL A 144 5.11 -3.60 3.37
CA VAL A 144 4.77 -3.28 1.97
C VAL A 144 5.17 -4.43 1.04
N LEU A 145 6.23 -5.18 1.38
CA LEU A 145 6.56 -6.43 0.71
C LEU A 145 5.38 -7.41 0.76
N ILE A 146 4.78 -7.64 1.93
CA ILE A 146 3.61 -8.53 2.09
C ILE A 146 2.40 -7.98 1.32
N GLU A 147 2.07 -6.71 1.51
CA GLU A 147 0.91 -6.06 0.88
C GLU A 147 0.98 -6.15 -0.64
N GLN A 148 2.11 -5.76 -1.23
CA GLN A 148 2.30 -5.76 -2.67
C GLN A 148 2.45 -7.17 -3.27
N SER A 149 3.01 -8.11 -2.52
CA SER A 149 3.00 -9.53 -2.92
C SER A 149 1.58 -10.03 -3.18
N ILE A 150 0.65 -9.72 -2.28
CA ILE A 150 -0.73 -10.15 -2.42
C ILE A 150 -1.46 -9.30 -3.48
N MET A 151 -1.33 -7.98 -3.40
CA MET A 151 -2.08 -7.05 -4.23
C MET A 151 -1.75 -7.20 -5.73
N SER A 152 -0.47 -7.34 -6.06
CA SER A 152 -0.01 -7.45 -7.46
C SER A 152 -0.33 -8.81 -8.07
N TRP A 153 -0.34 -9.88 -7.28
CA TRP A 153 -0.44 -11.24 -7.79
C TRP A 153 -1.82 -11.88 -7.61
N LEU A 154 -2.73 -11.23 -6.87
CA LEU A 154 -4.09 -11.74 -6.67
C LEU A 154 -4.88 -11.92 -7.99
N PRO A 155 -4.85 -10.99 -8.97
CA PRO A 155 -5.51 -11.22 -10.26
C PRO A 155 -4.94 -12.44 -10.99
N THR A 156 -3.62 -12.62 -10.95
CA THR A 156 -2.94 -13.77 -11.58
C THR A 156 -3.32 -15.08 -10.86
N PHE A 157 -3.40 -15.07 -9.53
CA PHE A 157 -3.86 -16.20 -8.74
C PHE A 157 -5.30 -16.58 -9.12
N ASN A 158 -6.20 -15.61 -9.18
CA ASN A 158 -7.58 -15.82 -9.58
C ASN A 158 -7.68 -16.45 -10.99
N SER A 159 -6.87 -15.97 -11.94
CA SER A 159 -6.88 -16.48 -13.31
C SER A 159 -6.19 -17.83 -13.43
N LYS A 160 -5.01 -18.03 -12.83
CA LYS A 160 -4.18 -19.21 -13.05
C LYS A 160 -4.46 -20.37 -12.10
N VAL A 161 -4.89 -20.08 -10.86
CA VAL A 161 -5.15 -21.10 -9.82
C VAL A 161 -6.63 -21.38 -9.67
N LEU A 162 -7.47 -20.33 -9.70
CA LEU A 162 -8.92 -20.49 -9.56
C LEU A 162 -9.63 -20.62 -10.93
N HIS A 163 -8.91 -20.52 -12.04
CA HIS A 163 -9.42 -20.61 -13.41
C HIS A 163 -10.53 -19.62 -13.75
N LEU A 164 -10.51 -18.44 -13.12
CA LEU A 164 -11.45 -17.37 -13.43
C LEU A 164 -11.13 -16.71 -14.78
N PRO A 165 -12.14 -16.24 -15.53
CA PRO A 165 -11.94 -15.34 -16.67
C PRO A 165 -11.11 -14.12 -16.27
N ASN A 166 -10.30 -13.58 -17.17
CA ASN A 166 -9.38 -12.48 -16.86
C ASN A 166 -10.11 -11.23 -16.32
N SER A 167 -11.22 -10.83 -16.94
CA SER A 167 -12.04 -9.70 -16.49
C SER A 167 -12.56 -9.90 -15.06
N LEU A 168 -13.09 -11.10 -14.76
CA LEU A 168 -13.57 -11.46 -13.44
C LEU A 168 -12.43 -11.52 -12.42
N SER A 169 -11.26 -12.02 -12.82
CA SER A 169 -10.07 -12.09 -11.97
C SER A 169 -9.64 -10.71 -11.46
N VAL A 170 -9.67 -9.70 -12.33
CA VAL A 170 -9.34 -8.31 -11.98
C VAL A 170 -10.45 -7.70 -11.11
N GLN A 171 -11.72 -7.90 -11.46
CA GLN A 171 -12.85 -7.40 -10.67
C GLN A 171 -12.83 -7.95 -9.24
N MET A 172 -12.61 -9.25 -9.07
CA MET A 172 -12.55 -9.89 -7.75
C MET A 172 -11.34 -9.44 -6.92
N ALA A 173 -10.23 -9.10 -7.56
CA ALA A 173 -9.11 -8.44 -6.86
C ALA A 173 -9.50 -7.07 -6.28
N GLY A 174 -10.52 -6.40 -6.82
CA GLY A 174 -11.10 -5.19 -6.25
C GLY A 174 -11.66 -5.39 -4.83
N ILE A 175 -12.08 -6.62 -4.46
CA ILE A 175 -12.49 -6.95 -3.09
C ILE A 175 -11.34 -6.69 -2.11
N LEU A 176 -10.10 -6.95 -2.50
CA LEU A 176 -8.94 -6.66 -1.65
C LEU A 176 -8.79 -5.15 -1.40
N ALA A 177 -8.93 -4.32 -2.42
CA ALA A 177 -8.86 -2.87 -2.26
C ALA A 177 -9.99 -2.33 -1.38
N ALA A 178 -11.23 -2.82 -1.58
CA ALA A 178 -12.36 -2.48 -0.74
C ALA A 178 -12.15 -2.92 0.72
N SER A 179 -11.69 -4.16 0.94
CA SER A 179 -11.37 -4.70 2.26
C SER A 179 -10.27 -3.89 2.95
N THR A 180 -9.24 -3.46 2.20
CA THR A 180 -8.16 -2.62 2.70
C THR A 180 -8.69 -1.24 3.11
N ALA A 181 -9.58 -0.61 2.33
CA ALA A 181 -10.19 0.65 2.69
C ALA A 181 -11.00 0.52 4.00
N VAL A 182 -11.84 -0.49 4.09
CA VAL A 182 -12.65 -0.77 5.29
C VAL A 182 -11.75 -1.06 6.49
N GLY A 183 -10.70 -1.88 6.32
CA GLY A 183 -9.76 -2.23 7.38
C GLY A 183 -9.05 -1.01 7.96
N ARG A 184 -8.57 -0.09 7.11
CA ARG A 184 -7.96 1.18 7.54
C ARG A 184 -8.97 2.10 8.24
N PHE A 185 -10.19 2.20 7.70
CA PHE A 185 -11.25 2.98 8.33
C PHE A 185 -11.58 2.45 9.74
N LEU A 186 -11.81 1.15 9.86
CA LEU A 186 -12.08 0.51 11.16
C LEU A 186 -10.93 0.69 12.13
N ALA A 187 -9.68 0.59 11.66
CA ALA A 187 -8.50 0.84 12.47
C ALA A 187 -8.48 2.27 13.02
N GLY A 188 -8.87 3.27 12.23
CA GLY A 188 -9.00 4.65 12.67
C GLY A 188 -9.93 4.81 13.88
N VAL A 189 -10.96 3.97 13.99
CA VAL A 189 -11.89 3.94 15.14
C VAL A 189 -11.34 3.11 16.29
N VAL A 190 -10.87 1.89 16.01
CA VAL A 190 -10.44 0.90 17.00
C VAL A 190 -9.20 1.36 17.76
N LEU A 191 -8.24 1.98 17.06
CA LEU A 191 -6.98 2.45 17.63
C LEU A 191 -7.13 3.69 18.54
N LYS A 192 -8.30 4.31 18.58
CA LYS A 192 -8.64 5.29 19.63
C LYS A 192 -8.82 4.67 21.00
N LYS A 193 -9.19 3.39 21.07
CA LYS A 193 -9.55 2.69 22.30
C LYS A 193 -8.57 1.60 22.70
N LEU A 194 -7.91 0.97 21.73
CA LEU A 194 -7.04 -0.18 21.95
C LEU A 194 -5.56 0.18 21.72
N ARG A 195 -4.68 -0.57 22.38
CA ARG A 195 -3.22 -0.41 22.21
C ARG A 195 -2.82 -0.84 20.79
N TRP A 196 -2.12 0.03 20.07
CA TRP A 196 -1.73 -0.17 18.69
C TRP A 196 -0.98 -1.49 18.45
N LEU A 197 -0.04 -1.87 19.33
CA LEU A 197 0.73 -3.11 19.16
C LEU A 197 -0.17 -4.34 19.21
N THR A 198 -1.10 -4.41 20.16
CA THR A 198 -2.03 -5.54 20.30
C THR A 198 -2.89 -5.67 19.04
N VAL A 199 -3.44 -4.54 18.56
CA VAL A 199 -4.25 -4.53 17.32
C VAL A 199 -3.42 -5.03 16.14
N LEU A 200 -2.19 -4.51 15.94
CA LEU A 200 -1.38 -4.89 14.79
C LEU A 200 -0.94 -6.36 14.82
N ILE A 201 -0.52 -6.86 15.99
CA ILE A 201 -0.15 -8.30 16.12
C ILE A 201 -1.38 -9.17 15.82
N THR A 202 -2.55 -8.84 16.38
CA THR A 202 -3.78 -9.58 16.08
C THR A 202 -4.10 -9.55 14.59
N CYS A 203 -3.94 -8.40 13.94
CA CYS A 203 -4.14 -8.26 12.50
C CYS A 203 -3.19 -9.16 11.69
N VAL A 204 -1.90 -9.20 12.02
CA VAL A 204 -0.93 -10.08 11.33
C VAL A 204 -1.27 -11.54 11.55
N LEU A 205 -1.63 -11.94 12.77
CA LEU A 205 -2.02 -13.32 13.09
C LEU A 205 -3.29 -13.75 12.35
N LEU A 206 -4.31 -12.88 12.28
CA LEU A 206 -5.53 -13.14 11.50
C LEU A 206 -5.22 -13.25 10.01
N SER A 207 -4.35 -12.39 9.47
CA SER A 207 -3.89 -12.47 8.07
C SER A 207 -3.19 -13.79 7.78
N GLY A 208 -2.27 -14.21 8.64
CA GLY A 208 -1.58 -15.51 8.52
C GLY A 208 -2.55 -16.68 8.66
N GLY A 209 -3.51 -16.59 9.58
CA GLY A 209 -4.60 -17.56 9.73
C GLY A 209 -5.44 -17.68 8.44
N MET A 210 -5.76 -16.57 7.80
CA MET A 210 -6.48 -16.59 6.51
C MET A 210 -5.67 -17.28 5.40
N VAL A 211 -4.35 -17.01 5.31
CA VAL A 211 -3.49 -17.71 4.35
C VAL A 211 -3.55 -19.22 4.57
N LEU A 212 -3.44 -19.68 5.84
CA LEU A 212 -3.43 -21.09 6.17
C LEU A 212 -4.79 -21.79 5.99
N LEU A 213 -5.90 -21.08 6.26
CA LEU A 213 -7.24 -21.67 6.24
C LEU A 213 -7.91 -21.58 4.86
N VAL A 214 -7.66 -20.50 4.12
CA VAL A 214 -8.39 -20.22 2.87
C VAL A 214 -7.68 -20.78 1.64
N LEU A 215 -6.34 -20.75 1.58
CA LEU A 215 -5.63 -21.26 0.42
C LEU A 215 -5.85 -22.75 0.14
N PRO A 216 -5.98 -23.65 1.14
CA PRO A 216 -6.31 -25.06 0.87
C PRO A 216 -7.63 -25.25 0.12
N LEU A 217 -8.60 -24.33 0.28
CA LEU A 217 -9.87 -24.40 -0.44
C LEU A 217 -9.71 -24.25 -1.97
N ALA A 218 -8.57 -23.70 -2.42
CA ALA A 218 -8.25 -23.59 -3.83
C ALA A 218 -7.80 -24.93 -4.46
N GLN A 219 -7.57 -25.98 -3.67
CA GLN A 219 -7.10 -27.27 -4.19
C GLN A 219 -8.23 -28.16 -4.71
N ASN A 220 -9.45 -27.98 -4.23
CA ASN A 220 -10.61 -28.86 -4.53
C ASN A 220 -11.66 -28.11 -5.35
N LEU A 221 -11.22 -27.40 -6.39
CA LEU A 221 -12.17 -26.70 -7.27
C LEU A 221 -12.86 -27.69 -8.19
N SER A 222 -14.19 -27.61 -8.31
CA SER A 222 -14.96 -28.32 -9.31
C SER A 222 -14.59 -27.84 -10.71
N ASN A 223 -14.55 -28.76 -11.69
CA ASN A 223 -14.27 -28.45 -13.09
C ASN A 223 -15.41 -27.69 -13.80
N GLU A 224 -16.25 -26.98 -13.07
CA GLU A 224 -17.35 -26.22 -13.64
C GLU A 224 -16.81 -24.94 -14.33
N THR A 225 -17.39 -24.65 -15.49
CA THR A 225 -17.03 -23.45 -16.24
C THR A 225 -17.51 -22.20 -15.49
N ILE A 226 -16.57 -21.42 -14.95
CA ILE A 226 -16.88 -20.19 -14.23
C ILE A 226 -17.19 -19.09 -15.25
N LYS A 227 -18.43 -18.59 -15.22
CA LYS A 227 -18.92 -17.57 -16.17
C LYS A 227 -19.10 -16.19 -15.54
N GLY A 228 -19.14 -16.08 -14.21
CA GLY A 228 -19.40 -14.82 -13.54
C GLY A 228 -19.33 -14.92 -12.02
N TRP A 229 -19.72 -13.84 -11.39
CA TRP A 229 -19.71 -13.73 -9.91
C TRP A 229 -20.48 -14.86 -9.20
N GLY A 230 -21.65 -15.27 -9.72
CA GLY A 230 -22.55 -16.21 -9.04
C GLY A 230 -22.01 -17.64 -8.92
N ASN A 231 -21.03 -18.02 -9.72
CA ASN A 231 -20.43 -19.37 -9.72
C ASN A 231 -18.91 -19.36 -9.51
N ALA A 232 -18.37 -18.22 -9.04
CA ALA A 232 -16.98 -18.16 -8.65
C ALA A 232 -16.76 -18.94 -7.32
N PRO A 233 -15.60 -19.59 -7.14
CA PRO A 233 -15.30 -20.36 -5.95
C PRO A 233 -15.22 -19.46 -4.71
N LEU A 234 -15.62 -19.99 -3.56
CA LEU A 234 -15.68 -19.24 -2.30
C LEU A 234 -14.34 -18.58 -1.93
N VAL A 235 -13.23 -19.21 -2.27
CA VAL A 235 -11.89 -18.68 -2.02
C VAL A 235 -11.66 -17.33 -2.73
N ALA A 236 -12.25 -17.11 -3.89
CA ALA A 236 -12.13 -15.85 -4.64
C ALA A 236 -12.81 -14.66 -3.92
N TYR A 237 -13.75 -14.92 -3.03
CA TYR A 237 -14.39 -13.90 -2.20
C TYR A 237 -13.71 -13.74 -0.84
N ILE A 238 -13.38 -14.86 -0.19
CA ILE A 238 -12.86 -14.82 1.19
C ILE A 238 -11.40 -14.38 1.21
N PHE A 239 -10.54 -14.91 0.31
CA PHE A 239 -9.11 -14.60 0.38
C PHE A 239 -8.80 -13.11 0.26
N PRO A 240 -9.44 -12.34 -0.65
CA PRO A 240 -9.18 -10.91 -0.72
C PRO A 240 -9.57 -10.11 0.53
N THR A 241 -10.43 -10.67 1.41
CA THR A 241 -10.77 -10.01 2.67
C THR A 241 -9.61 -9.95 3.68
N ILE A 242 -8.48 -10.61 3.38
CA ILE A 242 -7.23 -10.45 4.10
C ILE A 242 -6.80 -8.98 4.20
N GLY A 243 -7.22 -8.15 3.22
CA GLY A 243 -7.02 -6.72 3.22
C GLY A 243 -7.52 -6.02 4.49
N LEU A 244 -8.63 -6.50 5.10
CA LEU A 244 -9.15 -5.97 6.37
C LEU A 244 -8.10 -5.99 7.48
N PHE A 245 -7.31 -7.04 7.54
CA PHE A 245 -6.36 -7.28 8.62
C PHE A 245 -4.97 -6.76 8.31
N ILE A 246 -4.51 -6.82 7.07
CA ILE A 246 -3.19 -6.28 6.69
C ILE A 246 -3.21 -4.75 6.72
N ALA A 247 -4.27 -4.12 6.27
CA ALA A 247 -4.38 -2.71 6.00
C ALA A 247 -4.01 -1.74 7.17
N PRO A 248 -4.37 -2.01 8.43
CA PRO A 248 -4.10 -1.11 9.55
C PRO A 248 -2.62 -0.93 9.87
N ILE A 249 -1.76 -1.85 9.46
CA ILE A 249 -0.38 -1.95 9.95
C ILE A 249 0.44 -0.74 9.50
N TYR A 250 0.46 -0.45 8.19
CA TYR A 250 1.28 0.60 7.61
C TYR A 250 0.98 2.01 8.14
N PRO A 251 -0.27 2.50 8.09
CA PRO A 251 -0.55 3.84 8.59
C PRO A 251 -0.28 3.95 10.09
N SER A 252 -0.48 2.88 10.85
CA SER A 252 -0.26 2.88 12.29
C SER A 252 1.23 2.96 12.65
N ILE A 253 2.10 2.16 12.02
CA ILE A 253 3.55 2.24 12.30
C ILE A 253 4.14 3.57 11.84
N ASN A 254 3.69 4.09 10.69
CA ASN A 254 4.09 5.42 10.19
C ASN A 254 3.71 6.51 11.18
N SER A 255 2.50 6.46 11.73
CA SER A 255 2.04 7.40 12.72
C SER A 255 2.83 7.31 14.01
N VAL A 256 3.15 6.10 14.49
CA VAL A 256 3.92 5.91 15.72
C VAL A 256 5.31 6.52 15.61
N ILE A 257 6.02 6.32 14.50
CA ILE A 257 7.37 6.87 14.32
C ILE A 257 7.34 8.39 14.15
N LEU A 258 6.40 8.91 13.35
CA LEU A 258 6.27 10.36 13.16
C LEU A 258 5.93 11.07 14.47
N SER A 259 5.05 10.50 15.29
CA SER A 259 4.70 11.06 16.60
C SER A 259 5.85 11.02 17.62
N ALA A 260 6.83 10.14 17.42
CA ALA A 260 8.00 10.01 18.29
C ALA A 260 9.12 10.99 17.92
N LEU A 261 9.08 11.60 16.75
CA LEU A 261 10.11 12.50 16.23
C LEU A 261 9.70 13.97 16.36
N PRO A 262 10.67 14.89 16.49
CA PRO A 262 10.40 16.31 16.38
C PRO A 262 9.82 16.69 15.02
N LYS A 263 8.94 17.70 14.98
CA LYS A 263 8.22 18.10 13.75
C LYS A 263 9.12 18.48 12.58
N ASN A 264 10.29 19.10 12.86
CA ASN A 264 11.28 19.46 11.85
C ASN A 264 11.90 18.23 11.12
N LYS A 265 11.80 17.03 11.71
CA LYS A 265 12.29 15.77 11.11
C LYS A 265 11.22 14.96 10.37
N HIS A 266 9.95 15.39 10.44
CA HIS A 266 8.86 14.67 9.77
C HIS A 266 9.04 14.58 8.26
N GLY A 267 9.53 15.64 7.59
CA GLY A 267 9.78 15.64 6.16
C GLY A 267 10.81 14.58 5.73
N ILE A 268 11.97 14.56 6.43
CA ILE A 268 13.04 13.59 6.17
C ILE A 268 12.56 12.16 6.45
N MET A 269 11.82 11.98 7.56
CA MET A 269 11.27 10.67 7.91
C MET A 269 10.22 10.19 6.90
N SER A 270 9.39 11.08 6.40
CA SER A 270 8.41 10.76 5.36
C SER A 270 9.09 10.33 4.06
N GLY A 271 10.22 10.96 3.71
CA GLY A 271 11.06 10.52 2.58
C GLY A 271 11.58 9.08 2.78
N LEU A 272 12.07 8.74 3.97
CA LEU A 272 12.49 7.38 4.31
C LEU A 272 11.33 6.37 4.19
N ILE A 273 10.15 6.73 4.70
CA ILE A 273 8.94 5.90 4.58
C ILE A 273 8.68 5.57 3.12
N VAL A 274 8.70 6.57 2.23
CA VAL A 274 8.43 6.38 0.81
C VAL A 274 9.48 5.48 0.15
N ILE A 275 10.77 5.71 0.42
CA ILE A 275 11.87 4.93 -0.17
C ILE A 275 11.76 3.45 0.24
N PHE A 276 11.70 3.17 1.54
CA PHE A 276 11.66 1.78 2.02
C PHE A 276 10.36 1.07 1.65
N SER A 277 9.24 1.79 1.56
CA SER A 277 7.98 1.24 1.07
C SER A 277 8.07 0.87 -0.41
N ALA A 278 8.65 1.73 -1.25
CA ALA A 278 8.84 1.45 -2.67
C ALA A 278 9.76 0.23 -2.89
N LEU A 279 10.89 0.16 -2.16
CA LEU A 279 11.78 -0.99 -2.20
C LEU A 279 11.09 -2.27 -1.73
N GLY A 280 10.31 -2.20 -0.64
CA GLY A 280 9.53 -3.34 -0.14
C GLY A 280 8.53 -3.84 -1.17
N GLY A 281 7.77 -2.93 -1.77
CA GLY A 281 6.76 -3.26 -2.78
C GLY A 281 7.34 -3.91 -4.03
N THR A 282 8.41 -3.34 -4.57
CA THR A 282 9.10 -3.89 -5.74
C THR A 282 9.67 -5.28 -5.43
N THR A 283 10.37 -5.41 -4.31
CA THR A 283 10.97 -6.68 -3.87
C THR A 283 9.90 -7.75 -3.65
N GLY A 284 8.79 -7.39 -2.99
CA GLY A 284 7.69 -8.31 -2.72
C GLY A 284 7.04 -8.84 -3.99
N SER A 285 6.74 -7.96 -4.93
CA SER A 285 6.17 -8.35 -6.22
C SER A 285 7.12 -9.24 -7.03
N LEU A 286 8.42 -8.93 -7.07
CA LEU A 286 9.43 -9.72 -7.78
C LEU A 286 9.60 -11.13 -7.17
N ILE A 287 9.75 -11.22 -5.85
CA ILE A 287 9.89 -12.51 -5.15
C ILE A 287 8.65 -13.37 -5.36
N THR A 288 7.47 -12.77 -5.18
CA THR A 288 6.20 -13.49 -5.37
C THR A 288 6.04 -13.99 -6.80
N GLY A 289 6.42 -13.18 -7.79
CA GLY A 289 6.42 -13.58 -9.19
C GLY A 289 7.33 -14.76 -9.48
N TYR A 290 8.55 -14.71 -8.97
CA TYR A 290 9.49 -15.81 -9.10
C TYR A 290 8.97 -17.11 -8.48
N ILE A 291 8.41 -17.03 -7.25
CA ILE A 291 7.86 -18.20 -6.58
C ILE A 291 6.61 -18.71 -7.32
N PHE A 292 5.77 -17.80 -7.79
CA PHE A 292 4.57 -18.15 -8.55
C PHE A 292 4.90 -18.95 -9.82
N GLU A 293 5.94 -18.52 -10.54
CA GLU A 293 6.38 -19.14 -11.79
C GLU A 293 7.01 -20.53 -11.55
N HIS A 294 7.83 -20.68 -10.51
CA HIS A 294 8.63 -21.90 -10.30
C HIS A 294 7.98 -22.90 -9.33
N PHE A 295 7.17 -22.43 -8.39
CA PHE A 295 6.60 -23.25 -7.30
C PHE A 295 5.06 -23.22 -7.26
N GLY A 296 4.42 -22.46 -8.16
CA GLY A 296 2.99 -22.33 -8.27
C GLY A 296 2.36 -21.25 -7.37
N GLY A 297 1.15 -20.85 -7.74
CA GLY A 297 0.49 -19.69 -7.14
C GLY A 297 0.13 -19.84 -5.65
N GLN A 298 -0.20 -21.03 -5.21
CA GLN A 298 -0.45 -21.27 -3.77
C GLN A 298 0.82 -21.11 -2.95
N SER A 299 1.94 -21.68 -3.41
CA SER A 299 3.25 -21.56 -2.75
C SER A 299 3.68 -20.10 -2.62
N ALA A 300 3.39 -19.28 -3.63
CA ALA A 300 3.70 -17.86 -3.61
C ALA A 300 2.99 -17.12 -2.47
N PHE A 301 1.74 -17.46 -2.19
CA PHE A 301 1.03 -16.84 -1.06
C PHE A 301 1.37 -17.47 0.28
N TYR A 302 1.65 -18.77 0.36
CA TYR A 302 2.18 -19.39 1.59
C TYR A 302 3.53 -18.78 2.01
N PHE A 303 4.36 -18.38 1.04
CA PHE A 303 5.62 -17.69 1.32
C PHE A 303 5.43 -16.40 2.14
N SER A 304 4.27 -15.72 2.01
CA SER A 304 3.98 -14.51 2.78
C SER A 304 3.97 -14.72 4.30
N LEU A 305 3.82 -15.97 4.79
CA LEU A 305 3.87 -16.29 6.22
C LEU A 305 5.26 -16.04 6.82
N ILE A 306 6.34 -16.17 6.02
CA ILE A 306 7.70 -15.90 6.48
C ILE A 306 7.86 -14.41 6.82
N PRO A 307 7.64 -13.46 5.89
CA PRO A 307 7.73 -12.04 6.24
C PRO A 307 6.68 -11.60 7.26
N MET A 308 5.48 -12.22 7.34
CA MET A 308 4.52 -11.95 8.41
C MET A 308 5.09 -12.28 9.79
N THR A 309 5.77 -13.41 9.93
CA THR A 309 6.44 -13.81 11.20
C THR A 309 7.54 -12.82 11.56
N VAL A 310 8.37 -12.44 10.58
CA VAL A 310 9.43 -11.44 10.80
C VAL A 310 8.84 -10.08 11.18
N LEU A 311 7.72 -9.70 10.58
CA LEU A 311 7.03 -8.45 10.90
C LEU A 311 6.56 -8.42 12.35
N ILE A 312 6.00 -9.49 12.90
CA ILE A 312 5.63 -9.57 14.32
C ILE A 312 6.83 -9.30 15.21
N ILE A 313 7.97 -9.93 14.92
CA ILE A 313 9.22 -9.72 15.69
C ILE A 313 9.63 -8.24 15.62
N CYS A 314 9.64 -7.66 14.42
CA CYS A 314 9.98 -6.25 14.23
C CYS A 314 9.02 -5.32 15.00
N LEU A 315 7.70 -5.57 14.98
CA LEU A 315 6.72 -4.77 15.71
C LEU A 315 6.94 -4.81 17.23
N VAL A 316 7.29 -5.98 17.78
CA VAL A 316 7.60 -6.11 19.21
C VAL A 316 8.87 -5.34 19.58
N ILE A 317 9.93 -5.45 18.76
CA ILE A 317 11.19 -4.72 18.96
C ILE A 317 10.93 -3.22 18.82
N PHE A 318 10.17 -2.80 17.77
CA PHE A 318 9.82 -1.41 17.54
C PHE A 318 9.08 -0.80 18.73
N ASN A 319 8.10 -1.52 19.31
CA ASN A 319 7.39 -1.05 20.49
C ASN A 319 8.32 -0.88 21.70
N LYS A 320 9.24 -1.82 21.91
CA LYS A 320 10.22 -1.71 23.03
C LYS A 320 11.13 -0.49 22.86
N LEU A 321 11.57 -0.19 21.64
CA LEU A 321 12.45 0.93 21.34
C LEU A 321 11.70 2.26 21.36
N SER A 322 10.47 2.33 20.84
CA SER A 322 9.68 3.54 20.80
C SER A 322 9.17 4.01 22.19
N ASN A 323 9.10 3.10 23.16
CA ASN A 323 8.74 3.42 24.55
C ASN A 323 9.94 3.85 25.41
N LYS A 324 11.17 3.59 24.98
CA LYS A 324 12.37 4.21 25.57
C LYS A 324 12.43 5.61 24.98
N LYS A 325 12.23 6.66 25.83
CA LYS A 325 12.31 8.07 25.39
C LYS A 325 13.53 8.28 24.49
N LEU A 326 13.30 8.74 23.26
CA LEU A 326 14.33 9.25 22.38
C LEU A 326 15.01 10.47 22.99
#